data_c8e04bdd3e69d71c3c3818a80935775c
#
_entry.id   c8e04bdd3e69d71c3c3818a80935775c
#
_cell.length_a   1.000
_cell.length_b   1.000
_cell.length_c   1.000
_cell.angle_alpha   90.00
_cell.angle_beta   90.00
_cell.angle_gamma   90.00
#
_symmetry.space_group_name_H-M   'P 1'
#
loop_
_entity.id
_entity.type
_entity.pdbx_description
1 polymer ?
#
loop_
_entity_poly.entity_id
_entity_poly.type
_entity_poly.pdbx_seq_one_letter_code
_entity_poly.pdbx_strand_id
1 'polypeptide(L)'
;MHTIYSEGWKDYELVDGGNGRKLERWGTTYTIRPDRNAYFPMQLKEEEWNAKVDFEFIEDTPTSGKWIKRKSDAEPEWEIKYGKAIFNIKLTKFKHVGLFPEQQTNWEFIQNKVQKDQRLLNLFGYTGAASVIAKLNHAEVYHCDSVKNVLTWGKENMEASGVEGIKWVLEDALKFAQREAKRGNKYRAVIMDPPEIGIGEKKERWR
;
A
#
# COMPACT_ATOMS: atom_id res chain seq x y z
N MET A 1 25.21 3.36 -7.32
CA MET A 1 23.80 3.41 -6.93
C MET A 1 23.54 2.19 -6.07
N HIS A 2 23.12 2.36 -4.81
CA HIS A 2 22.77 1.21 -3.95
C HIS A 2 21.32 0.84 -4.24
N THR A 3 21.08 -0.35 -4.72
CA THR A 3 19.74 -0.91 -4.88
C THR A 3 19.38 -1.63 -3.57
N ILE A 4 18.23 -1.29 -3.00
CA ILE A 4 17.71 -1.91 -1.78
C ILE A 4 16.50 -2.73 -2.20
N TYR A 5 16.39 -3.94 -1.68
CA TYR A 5 15.30 -4.86 -1.98
C TYR A 5 14.46 -5.11 -0.74
N SER A 6 13.17 -5.35 -0.93
CA SER A 6 12.27 -5.85 0.11
C SER A 6 12.55 -7.33 0.31
N GLU A 7 13.01 -7.72 1.50
CA GLU A 7 13.41 -9.09 1.82
C GLU A 7 12.84 -9.54 3.17
N GLY A 8 12.68 -10.84 3.35
CA GLY A 8 12.37 -11.44 4.64
C GLY A 8 10.95 -11.21 5.17
N TRP A 9 10.03 -10.71 4.36
CA TRP A 9 8.65 -10.58 4.76
C TRP A 9 7.91 -11.92 4.63
N LYS A 10 7.50 -12.50 5.76
CA LYS A 10 6.91 -13.84 5.80
C LYS A 10 5.55 -13.94 5.10
N ASP A 11 4.72 -12.90 5.22
CA ASP A 11 3.35 -12.90 4.68
C ASP A 11 3.25 -12.34 3.26
N TYR A 12 4.35 -11.89 2.66
CA TYR A 12 4.37 -11.47 1.28
C TYR A 12 5.55 -12.07 0.52
N GLU A 13 5.29 -12.44 -0.73
CA GLU A 13 6.31 -12.93 -1.65
C GLU A 13 5.91 -12.61 -3.10
N LEU A 14 6.82 -12.04 -3.86
CA LEU A 14 6.74 -12.05 -5.32
C LEU A 14 7.24 -13.42 -5.78
N VAL A 15 6.31 -14.33 -6.06
CA VAL A 15 6.63 -15.73 -6.38
C VAL A 15 7.26 -15.84 -7.75
N ASP A 16 6.71 -15.12 -8.74
CA ASP A 16 7.23 -15.05 -10.11
C ASP A 16 6.69 -13.82 -10.82
N GLY A 17 7.37 -13.42 -11.89
CA GLY A 17 6.94 -12.35 -12.78
C GLY A 17 7.32 -12.66 -14.21
N GLY A 18 6.53 -12.18 -15.16
CA GLY A 18 6.82 -12.35 -16.58
C GLY A 18 5.58 -12.21 -17.47
N ASN A 19 5.80 -12.05 -18.76
CA ASN A 19 4.74 -11.91 -19.76
C ASN A 19 3.69 -10.82 -19.41
N GLY A 20 4.13 -9.70 -18.79
CA GLY A 20 3.28 -8.60 -18.38
C GLY A 20 2.44 -8.85 -17.13
N ARG A 21 2.73 -9.90 -16.34
CA ARG A 21 1.99 -10.28 -15.14
C ARG A 21 2.95 -10.63 -14.00
N LYS A 22 2.40 -10.69 -12.78
CA LYS A 22 3.09 -11.17 -11.58
C LYS A 22 2.20 -12.08 -10.77
N LEU A 23 2.80 -13.13 -10.23
CA LEU A 23 2.21 -14.04 -9.26
C LEU A 23 2.75 -13.66 -7.88
N GLU A 24 1.86 -13.32 -6.98
CA GLU A 24 2.17 -12.87 -5.62
C GLU A 24 1.45 -13.72 -4.59
N ARG A 25 2.13 -13.98 -3.49
CA ARG A 25 1.54 -14.59 -2.30
C ARG A 25 1.34 -13.52 -1.22
N TRP A 26 0.14 -13.48 -0.64
CA TRP A 26 -0.30 -12.57 0.41
C TRP A 26 -0.86 -13.39 1.57
N GLY A 27 -0.04 -13.72 2.55
CA GLY A 27 -0.37 -14.73 3.56
C GLY A 27 -0.49 -16.12 2.92
N THR A 28 -1.71 -16.65 2.90
CA THR A 28 -2.05 -17.93 2.24
C THR A 28 -2.69 -17.74 0.86
N THR A 29 -3.04 -16.51 0.49
CA THR A 29 -3.76 -16.20 -0.76
C THR A 29 -2.80 -15.83 -1.89
N TYR A 30 -3.00 -16.39 -3.06
CA TYR A 30 -2.21 -16.11 -4.26
C TYR A 30 -3.00 -15.27 -5.27
N THR A 31 -2.37 -14.22 -5.78
CA THR A 31 -2.97 -13.36 -6.80
C THR A 31 -2.12 -13.29 -8.05
N ILE A 32 -2.76 -13.24 -9.22
CA ILE A 32 -2.14 -12.83 -10.49
C ILE A 32 -2.64 -11.44 -10.83
N ARG A 33 -1.70 -10.51 -11.10
CA ARG A 33 -2.00 -9.13 -11.48
C ARG A 33 -1.17 -8.70 -12.67
N PRO A 34 -1.69 -7.81 -13.54
CA PRO A 34 -0.89 -7.17 -14.58
C PRO A 34 0.25 -6.34 -13.99
N ASP A 35 1.44 -6.49 -14.56
CA ASP A 35 2.62 -5.66 -14.26
C ASP A 35 3.38 -5.35 -15.54
N ARG A 36 3.37 -4.08 -15.95
CA ARG A 36 4.02 -3.63 -17.19
C ARG A 36 5.54 -3.76 -17.14
N ASN A 37 6.12 -3.83 -15.95
CA ASN A 37 7.57 -3.99 -15.79
C ASN A 37 8.02 -5.45 -15.95
N ALA A 38 7.09 -6.41 -15.89
CA ALA A 38 7.36 -7.83 -16.09
C ALA A 38 7.34 -8.23 -17.57
N TYR A 39 8.12 -7.53 -18.43
CA TYR A 39 8.19 -7.76 -19.87
C TYR A 39 9.08 -8.95 -20.29
N PHE A 40 9.72 -9.58 -19.35
CA PHE A 40 10.57 -10.77 -19.53
C PHE A 40 9.74 -12.07 -19.44
N PRO A 41 10.29 -13.23 -19.84
CA PRO A 41 9.62 -14.52 -19.70
C PRO A 41 9.41 -14.93 -18.23
N MET A 42 8.30 -15.62 -17.94
CA MET A 42 8.08 -16.26 -16.65
C MET A 42 9.15 -17.34 -16.39
N GLN A 43 9.51 -17.54 -15.12
CA GLN A 43 10.41 -18.62 -14.68
C GLN A 43 9.64 -19.93 -14.46
N LEU A 44 8.44 -19.83 -13.87
CA LEU A 44 7.55 -20.97 -13.67
C LEU A 44 6.67 -21.18 -14.91
N LYS A 45 6.17 -22.40 -15.07
CA LYS A 45 5.20 -22.71 -16.14
C LYS A 45 3.83 -22.14 -15.83
N GLU A 46 3.04 -21.86 -16.85
CA GLU A 46 1.67 -21.36 -16.71
C GLU A 46 0.79 -22.30 -15.86
N GLU A 47 0.98 -23.62 -15.97
CA GLU A 47 0.26 -24.60 -15.17
C GLU A 47 0.56 -24.50 -13.66
N GLU A 48 1.79 -24.11 -13.30
CA GLU A 48 2.20 -23.89 -11.91
C GLU A 48 1.56 -22.64 -11.33
N TRP A 49 1.44 -21.56 -12.13
CA TRP A 49 0.69 -20.37 -11.76
C TRP A 49 -0.78 -20.69 -11.55
N ASN A 50 -1.40 -21.40 -12.50
CA ASN A 50 -2.81 -21.79 -12.45
C ASN A 50 -3.14 -22.72 -11.27
N ALA A 51 -2.20 -23.57 -10.86
CA ALA A 51 -2.38 -24.43 -9.69
C ALA A 51 -2.35 -23.66 -8.37
N LYS A 52 -1.63 -22.55 -8.31
CA LYS A 52 -1.46 -21.74 -7.10
C LYS A 52 -2.54 -20.67 -6.94
N VAL A 53 -2.91 -19.99 -8.02
CA VAL A 53 -3.72 -18.77 -8.00
C VAL A 53 -5.10 -18.95 -7.36
N ASP A 54 -5.46 -18.01 -6.48
CA ASP A 54 -6.79 -17.91 -5.89
C ASP A 54 -7.62 -16.83 -6.61
N PHE A 55 -6.98 -15.71 -6.97
CA PHE A 55 -7.63 -14.61 -7.69
C PHE A 55 -6.72 -14.06 -8.79
N GLU A 56 -7.33 -13.78 -9.95
CA GLU A 56 -6.65 -13.14 -11.07
C GLU A 56 -7.37 -11.86 -11.45
N PHE A 57 -6.62 -10.75 -11.57
CA PHE A 57 -7.15 -9.47 -12.03
C PHE A 57 -7.06 -9.39 -13.56
N ILE A 58 -8.21 -9.19 -14.20
CA ILE A 58 -8.32 -8.96 -15.62
C ILE A 58 -8.62 -7.48 -15.86
N GLU A 59 -7.74 -6.78 -16.57
CA GLU A 59 -7.96 -5.39 -16.95
C GLU A 59 -9.04 -5.30 -18.04
N ASP A 60 -10.09 -4.51 -17.79
CA ASP A 60 -11.10 -4.14 -18.80
C ASP A 60 -10.71 -2.83 -19.48
N THR A 61 -10.05 -1.93 -18.73
CA THR A 61 -9.50 -0.65 -19.18
C THR A 61 -8.15 -0.39 -18.48
N PRO A 62 -7.34 0.59 -18.92
CA PRO A 62 -6.08 0.94 -18.24
C PRO A 62 -6.22 1.29 -16.75
N THR A 63 -7.44 1.63 -16.29
CA THR A 63 -7.68 2.10 -14.92
C THR A 63 -8.66 1.24 -14.14
N SER A 64 -9.26 0.21 -14.74
CA SER A 64 -10.24 -0.64 -14.07
C SER A 64 -10.24 -2.06 -14.63
N GLY A 65 -10.80 -2.98 -13.86
CA GLY A 65 -10.94 -4.37 -14.23
C GLY A 65 -11.76 -5.13 -13.21
N LYS A 66 -11.65 -6.44 -13.25
CA LYS A 66 -12.36 -7.34 -12.36
C LYS A 66 -11.46 -8.45 -11.86
N TRP A 67 -11.70 -8.89 -10.65
CA TRP A 67 -11.09 -10.07 -10.09
C TRP A 67 -11.88 -11.31 -10.48
N ILE A 68 -11.19 -12.29 -11.01
CA ILE A 68 -11.73 -13.62 -11.29
C ILE A 68 -11.30 -14.53 -10.16
N LYS A 69 -12.27 -15.08 -9.44
CA LYS A 69 -12.05 -16.10 -8.41
C LYS A 69 -11.70 -17.41 -9.10
N ARG A 70 -10.53 -17.98 -8.80
CA ARG A 70 -10.02 -19.23 -9.39
C ARG A 70 -10.27 -20.45 -8.50
N LYS A 71 -10.28 -20.27 -7.18
CA LYS A 71 -10.62 -21.33 -6.21
C LYS A 71 -11.91 -20.99 -5.47
N SER A 72 -12.78 -21.97 -5.30
CA SER A 72 -14.14 -21.80 -4.75
C SER A 72 -14.14 -21.36 -3.28
N ASP A 73 -13.14 -21.76 -2.51
CA ASP A 73 -12.97 -21.51 -1.07
C ASP A 73 -12.17 -20.21 -0.76
N ALA A 74 -11.63 -19.54 -1.76
CA ALA A 74 -10.88 -18.30 -1.53
C ALA A 74 -11.80 -17.15 -1.09
N GLU A 75 -11.37 -16.35 -0.11
CA GLU A 75 -12.10 -15.17 0.37
C GLU A 75 -11.54 -13.89 -0.23
N PRO A 76 -12.39 -12.90 -0.60
CA PRO A 76 -11.97 -11.67 -1.28
C PRO A 76 -11.33 -10.64 -0.35
N GLU A 77 -11.35 -10.86 0.95
CA GLU A 77 -10.74 -10.03 1.98
C GLU A 77 -10.01 -10.91 2.98
N TRP A 78 -8.81 -10.52 3.37
CA TRP A 78 -8.00 -11.24 4.37
C TRP A 78 -6.99 -10.30 5.02
N GLU A 79 -6.33 -10.76 6.07
CA GLU A 79 -5.28 -10.02 6.77
C GLU A 79 -3.89 -10.59 6.44
N ILE A 80 -2.90 -9.70 6.41
CA ILE A 80 -1.48 -10.06 6.39
C ILE A 80 -0.72 -9.26 7.44
N LYS A 81 0.43 -9.79 7.87
CA LYS A 81 1.25 -9.19 8.94
C LYS A 81 2.61 -8.73 8.43
N TYR A 82 3.04 -7.60 8.95
CA TYR A 82 4.42 -7.15 8.87
C TYR A 82 4.92 -6.77 10.25
N GLY A 83 5.72 -7.62 10.88
CA GLY A 83 6.07 -7.47 12.29
C GLY A 83 4.83 -7.46 13.20
N LYS A 84 4.59 -6.33 13.87
CA LYS A 84 3.39 -6.12 14.71
C LYS A 84 2.22 -5.49 13.94
N ALA A 85 2.46 -4.98 12.74
CA ALA A 85 1.41 -4.39 11.92
C ALA A 85 0.53 -5.48 11.29
N ILE A 86 -0.78 -5.21 11.22
CA ILE A 86 -1.77 -6.04 10.54
C ILE A 86 -2.43 -5.17 9.48
N PHE A 87 -2.48 -5.69 8.25
CA PHE A 87 -3.06 -5.00 7.11
C PHE A 87 -4.18 -5.82 6.50
N ASN A 88 -5.33 -5.19 6.36
CA ASN A 88 -6.46 -5.75 5.62
C ASN A 88 -6.19 -5.66 4.13
N ILE A 89 -6.26 -6.77 3.45
CA ILE A 89 -6.17 -6.87 1.99
C ILE A 89 -7.58 -7.05 1.46
N LYS A 90 -7.96 -6.25 0.45
CA LYS A 90 -9.31 -6.28 -0.13
C LYS A 90 -9.22 -6.21 -1.63
N LEU A 91 -9.98 -7.07 -2.30
CA LEU A 91 -10.14 -7.02 -3.74
C LEU A 91 -11.15 -5.92 -4.10
N THR A 92 -10.77 -5.00 -4.97
CA THR A 92 -11.59 -3.88 -5.40
C THR A 92 -11.72 -3.88 -6.93
N LYS A 93 -12.40 -2.90 -7.50
CA LYS A 93 -12.44 -2.72 -8.97
C LYS A 93 -11.08 -2.33 -9.59
N PHE A 94 -10.06 -2.13 -8.75
CA PHE A 94 -8.70 -1.85 -9.17
C PHE A 94 -7.81 -3.05 -8.90
N LYS A 95 -6.66 -3.11 -9.58
CA LYS A 95 -5.67 -4.17 -9.38
C LYS A 95 -4.90 -4.06 -8.05
N HIS A 96 -4.97 -2.90 -7.39
CA HIS A 96 -4.32 -2.68 -6.09
C HIS A 96 -5.17 -3.26 -4.96
N VAL A 97 -4.53 -4.00 -4.08
CA VAL A 97 -5.18 -4.76 -3.01
C VAL A 97 -5.07 -4.09 -1.63
N GLY A 98 -4.67 -2.81 -1.61
CA GLY A 98 -4.58 -2.02 -0.39
C GLY A 98 -3.17 -1.86 0.16
N LEU A 99 -2.16 -2.51 -0.42
CA LEU A 99 -0.79 -2.43 0.07
C LEU A 99 0.21 -2.46 -1.09
N PHE A 100 1.35 -1.83 -0.88
CA PHE A 100 2.48 -1.79 -1.79
C PHE A 100 3.70 -2.41 -1.09
N PRO A 101 3.99 -3.70 -1.34
CA PRO A 101 5.06 -4.43 -0.64
C PRO A 101 6.46 -3.86 -0.86
N GLU A 102 6.69 -3.23 -2.01
CA GLU A 102 7.93 -2.53 -2.34
C GLU A 102 8.27 -1.40 -1.37
N GLN A 103 7.27 -0.91 -0.63
CA GLN A 103 7.44 0.11 0.41
C GLN A 103 8.04 -0.44 1.72
N GLN A 104 8.28 -1.74 1.84
CA GLN A 104 8.88 -2.35 3.04
C GLN A 104 10.17 -1.63 3.45
N THR A 105 11.07 -1.35 2.51
CA THR A 105 12.34 -0.68 2.79
C THR A 105 12.15 0.73 3.38
N ASN A 106 11.10 1.43 2.95
CA ASN A 106 10.72 2.72 3.51
C ASN A 106 10.13 2.57 4.92
N TRP A 107 9.38 1.49 5.19
CA TRP A 107 8.87 1.22 6.54
C TRP A 107 10.01 0.91 7.51
N GLU A 108 11.01 0.13 7.10
CA GLU A 108 12.22 -0.11 7.88
C GLU A 108 13.00 1.18 8.16
N PHE A 109 13.11 2.05 7.15
CA PHE A 109 13.71 3.36 7.34
C PHE A 109 12.95 4.20 8.38
N ILE A 110 11.60 4.22 8.32
CA ILE A 110 10.76 4.90 9.30
C ILE A 110 11.01 4.35 10.71
N GLN A 111 10.97 3.03 10.88
CA GLN A 111 11.22 2.37 12.16
C GLN A 111 12.58 2.75 12.76
N ASN A 112 13.60 2.88 11.92
CA ASN A 112 14.97 3.21 12.35
C ASN A 112 15.19 4.70 12.62
N LYS A 113 14.42 5.60 11.99
CA LYS A 113 14.67 7.05 12.01
C LYS A 113 13.66 7.85 12.81
N VAL A 114 12.44 7.37 12.95
CA VAL A 114 11.37 8.06 13.68
C VAL A 114 11.26 7.47 15.08
N GLN A 115 11.50 8.32 16.10
CA GLN A 115 11.48 7.91 17.50
C GLN A 115 10.15 8.25 18.16
N LYS A 116 9.97 7.76 19.38
CA LYS A 116 8.82 8.05 20.23
C LYS A 116 8.58 9.58 20.33
N ASP A 117 7.31 9.96 20.27
CA ASP A 117 6.80 11.33 20.39
C ASP A 117 7.28 12.31 19.29
N GLN A 118 8.02 11.85 18.29
CA GLN A 118 8.36 12.64 17.13
C GLN A 118 7.19 12.73 16.16
N ARG A 119 6.99 13.91 15.58
CA ARG A 119 5.93 14.15 14.60
C ARG A 119 6.32 13.61 13.22
N LEU A 120 5.45 12.80 12.64
CA LEU A 120 5.55 12.33 11.27
C LEU A 120 4.33 12.78 10.48
N LEU A 121 4.56 13.35 9.31
CA LEU A 121 3.55 13.68 8.33
C LEU A 121 3.63 12.72 7.15
N ASN A 122 2.54 12.00 6.88
CA ASN A 122 2.38 11.14 5.72
C ASN A 122 1.37 11.76 4.76
N LEU A 123 1.84 12.24 3.62
CA LEU A 123 1.06 12.82 2.53
C LEU A 123 0.86 11.76 1.43
N PHE A 124 -0.30 11.74 0.80
CA PHE A 124 -0.72 10.67 -0.12
C PHE A 124 -0.67 9.31 0.57
N GLY A 125 -1.13 9.28 1.82
CA GLY A 125 -0.84 8.18 2.74
C GLY A 125 -1.57 6.89 2.42
N TYR A 126 -2.51 6.90 1.47
CA TYR A 126 -3.26 5.72 1.00
C TYR A 126 -3.92 4.98 2.18
N THR A 127 -3.82 3.66 2.25
CA THR A 127 -4.37 2.84 3.33
C THR A 127 -3.55 2.84 4.63
N GLY A 128 -2.56 3.73 4.73
CA GLY A 128 -1.90 4.07 5.98
C GLY A 128 -0.79 3.13 6.44
N ALA A 129 -0.23 2.26 5.62
CA ALA A 129 0.81 1.33 6.06
C ALA A 129 1.97 2.04 6.76
N ALA A 130 2.58 3.05 6.11
CA ALA A 130 3.67 3.83 6.70
C ALA A 130 3.25 4.54 7.99
N SER A 131 1.99 4.99 8.08
CA SER A 131 1.43 5.65 9.26
C SER A 131 1.25 4.67 10.44
N VAL A 132 0.76 3.46 10.18
CA VAL A 132 0.62 2.39 11.18
C VAL A 132 2.00 1.97 11.70
N ILE A 133 2.97 1.75 10.80
CA ILE A 133 4.34 1.42 11.16
C ILE A 133 4.97 2.50 12.06
N ALA A 134 4.82 3.78 11.69
CA ALA A 134 5.33 4.88 12.50
C ALA A 134 4.63 4.94 13.87
N LYS A 135 3.33 4.65 13.91
CA LYS A 135 2.56 4.66 15.16
C LYS A 135 2.94 3.51 16.10
N LEU A 136 3.22 2.33 15.55
CA LEU A 136 3.79 1.22 16.32
C LEU A 136 5.14 1.57 16.95
N ASN A 137 5.87 2.52 16.36
CA ASN A 137 7.10 3.11 16.92
C ASN A 137 6.83 4.31 17.84
N HIS A 138 5.59 4.47 18.29
CA HIS A 138 5.11 5.52 19.21
C HIS A 138 5.26 6.96 18.67
N ALA A 139 5.31 7.18 17.37
CA ALA A 139 5.32 8.51 16.77
C ALA A 139 3.96 9.22 16.91
N GLU A 140 3.98 10.55 16.87
CA GLU A 140 2.78 11.39 16.67
C GLU A 140 2.53 11.50 15.16
N VAL A 141 1.54 10.78 14.63
CA VAL A 141 1.33 10.61 13.19
C VAL A 141 0.17 11.45 12.69
N TYR A 142 0.43 12.21 11.62
CA TYR A 142 -0.55 12.91 10.80
C TYR A 142 -0.60 12.23 9.43
N HIS A 143 -1.76 11.74 9.07
CA HIS A 143 -2.00 11.03 7.80
C HIS A 143 -2.97 11.82 6.95
N CYS A 144 -2.56 12.22 5.76
CA CYS A 144 -3.36 13.00 4.81
C CYS A 144 -3.54 12.24 3.50
N ASP A 145 -4.80 12.10 3.10
CA ASP A 145 -5.19 11.60 1.77
C ASP A 145 -6.49 12.28 1.33
N SER A 146 -6.69 12.42 0.04
CA SER A 146 -7.88 13.06 -0.54
C SER A 146 -9.06 12.10 -0.76
N VAL A 147 -8.87 10.79 -0.55
CA VAL A 147 -9.86 9.75 -0.84
C VAL A 147 -10.41 9.16 0.46
N LYS A 148 -11.70 9.44 0.73
CA LYS A 148 -12.37 9.02 1.97
C LYS A 148 -12.30 7.51 2.21
N ASN A 149 -12.49 6.70 1.17
CA ASN A 149 -12.54 5.25 1.33
C ASN A 149 -11.19 4.67 1.73
N VAL A 150 -10.08 5.21 1.23
CA VAL A 150 -8.74 4.74 1.62
C VAL A 150 -8.41 5.17 3.05
N LEU A 151 -8.89 6.33 3.52
CA LEU A 151 -8.76 6.74 4.92
C LEU A 151 -9.56 5.81 5.86
N THR A 152 -10.75 5.37 5.44
CA THR A 152 -11.53 4.38 6.21
C THR A 152 -10.76 3.07 6.32
N TRP A 153 -10.23 2.58 5.22
CA TRP A 153 -9.38 1.39 5.19
C TRP A 153 -8.12 1.55 6.06
N GLY A 154 -7.49 2.74 6.05
CA GLY A 154 -6.36 3.04 6.92
C GLY A 154 -6.71 2.96 8.42
N LYS A 155 -7.92 3.41 8.80
CA LYS A 155 -8.41 3.27 10.18
C LYS A 155 -8.60 1.82 10.56
N GLU A 156 -9.15 1.00 9.67
CA GLU A 156 -9.29 -0.46 9.89
C GLU A 156 -7.90 -1.11 10.09
N ASN A 157 -6.89 -0.72 9.30
CA ASN A 157 -5.52 -1.19 9.48
C ASN A 157 -4.90 -0.74 10.81
N MET A 158 -5.20 0.49 11.24
CA MET A 158 -4.79 1.01 12.55
C MET A 158 -5.39 0.18 13.69
N GLU A 159 -6.70 -0.08 13.62
CA GLU A 159 -7.45 -0.86 14.62
C GLU A 159 -6.97 -2.32 14.65
N ALA A 160 -6.84 -2.97 13.49
CA ALA A 160 -6.33 -4.33 13.37
C ALA A 160 -4.91 -4.47 13.96
N SER A 161 -4.08 -3.44 13.82
CA SER A 161 -2.72 -3.38 14.38
C SER A 161 -2.67 -3.06 15.87
N GLY A 162 -3.82 -2.84 16.53
CA GLY A 162 -3.90 -2.55 17.97
C GLY A 162 -3.27 -1.21 18.37
N VAL A 163 -3.23 -0.24 17.46
CA VAL A 163 -2.75 1.12 17.73
C VAL A 163 -3.87 2.14 17.54
N GLU A 164 -3.70 3.32 18.15
CA GLU A 164 -4.68 4.39 18.11
C GLU A 164 -4.01 5.76 17.99
N GLY A 165 -4.80 6.82 17.73
CA GLY A 165 -4.32 8.20 17.80
C GLY A 165 -3.54 8.66 16.57
N ILE A 166 -3.70 8.00 15.40
CA ILE A 166 -3.31 8.58 14.10
C ILE A 166 -4.30 9.69 13.76
N LYS A 167 -3.79 10.87 13.42
CA LYS A 167 -4.59 12.03 13.02
C LYS A 167 -4.90 11.95 11.53
N TRP A 168 -6.08 11.47 11.20
CA TRP A 168 -6.56 11.28 9.83
C TRP A 168 -7.12 12.58 9.25
N VAL A 169 -6.61 12.99 8.11
CA VAL A 169 -6.96 14.24 7.42
C VAL A 169 -7.46 13.91 6.02
N LEU A 170 -8.74 14.21 5.76
CA LEU A 170 -9.34 14.11 4.43
C LEU A 170 -9.14 15.46 3.72
N GLU A 171 -8.06 15.60 2.98
CA GLU A 171 -7.74 16.83 2.26
C GLU A 171 -6.71 16.57 1.16
N ASP A 172 -6.62 17.49 0.21
CA ASP A 172 -5.53 17.56 -0.76
C ASP A 172 -4.19 17.78 -0.04
N ALA A 173 -3.18 16.99 -0.42
CA ALA A 173 -1.89 16.98 0.27
C ALA A 173 -1.15 18.32 0.22
N LEU A 174 -1.21 19.04 -0.91
CA LEU A 174 -0.56 20.36 -1.05
C LEU A 174 -1.27 21.40 -0.20
N LYS A 175 -2.61 21.44 -0.22
CA LYS A 175 -3.41 22.35 0.63
C LYS A 175 -3.12 22.12 2.10
N PHE A 176 -3.06 20.84 2.52
CA PHE A 176 -2.74 20.49 3.90
C PHE A 176 -1.34 20.95 4.27
N ALA A 177 -0.33 20.62 3.45
CA ALA A 177 1.06 21.03 3.71
C ALA A 177 1.22 22.56 3.81
N GLN A 178 0.59 23.32 2.91
CA GLN A 178 0.57 24.78 2.94
C GLN A 178 -0.06 25.32 4.23
N ARG A 179 -1.16 24.71 4.68
CA ARG A 179 -1.84 25.10 5.92
C ARG A 179 -0.97 24.82 7.15
N GLU A 180 -0.31 23.68 7.20
CA GLU A 180 0.59 23.29 8.29
C GLU A 180 1.83 24.23 8.34
N ALA A 181 2.38 24.59 7.18
CA ALA A 181 3.48 25.56 7.09
C ALA A 181 3.05 26.96 7.62
N LYS A 182 1.86 27.46 7.24
CA LYS A 182 1.31 28.73 7.74
C LYS A 182 1.08 28.71 9.26
N ARG A 183 0.76 27.56 9.85
CA ARG A 183 0.60 27.38 11.30
C ARG A 183 1.92 27.27 12.05
N GLY A 184 3.04 27.17 11.32
CA GLY A 184 4.35 26.97 11.91
C GLY A 184 4.56 25.55 12.48
N ASN A 185 3.71 24.60 12.12
CA ASN A 185 3.86 23.23 12.54
C ASN A 185 5.10 22.60 11.91
N LYS A 186 5.84 21.87 12.73
CA LYS A 186 7.08 21.19 12.31
C LYS A 186 6.94 19.68 12.49
N TYR A 187 7.52 18.95 11.56
CA TYR A 187 7.56 17.50 11.54
C TYR A 187 9.00 17.02 11.50
N ARG A 188 9.31 15.95 12.22
CA ARG A 188 10.64 15.31 12.20
C ARG A 188 10.88 14.59 10.88
N ALA A 189 9.83 14.01 10.33
CA ALA A 189 9.85 13.32 9.05
C ALA A 189 8.59 13.67 8.25
N VAL A 190 8.76 13.80 6.94
CA VAL A 190 7.67 13.92 5.98
C VAL A 190 7.84 12.79 4.96
N ILE A 191 6.78 12.01 4.76
CA ILE A 191 6.71 10.95 3.76
C ILE A 191 5.79 11.45 2.66
N MET A 192 6.22 11.31 1.41
CA MET A 192 5.43 11.65 0.23
C MET A 192 5.68 10.61 -0.84
N ASP A 193 4.61 10.00 -1.32
CA ASP A 193 4.61 9.13 -2.49
C ASP A 193 3.46 9.55 -3.42
N PRO A 194 3.63 10.71 -4.11
CA PRO A 194 2.58 11.26 -4.96
C PRO A 194 2.34 10.35 -6.16
N PRO A 195 1.09 10.21 -6.62
CA PRO A 195 0.79 9.48 -7.84
C PRO A 195 1.44 10.19 -9.05
N GLU A 196 1.90 9.41 -10.01
CA GLU A 196 2.49 9.93 -11.26
C GLU A 196 1.50 10.85 -12.01
N ILE A 197 0.21 10.54 -11.93
CA ILE A 197 -0.88 11.36 -12.46
C ILE A 197 -1.95 11.47 -11.38
N GLY A 198 -2.09 12.63 -10.77
CA GLY A 198 -3.17 12.96 -9.85
C GLY A 198 -4.22 13.83 -10.53
N ILE A 199 -5.50 13.64 -10.16
CA ILE A 199 -6.59 14.53 -10.54
C ILE A 199 -7.04 15.22 -9.25
N GLY A 200 -6.78 16.51 -9.10
CA GLY A 200 -7.29 17.32 -8.00
C GLY A 200 -8.82 17.51 -8.07
N GLU A 201 -9.43 18.05 -6.99
CA GLU A 201 -10.87 18.28 -6.89
C GLU A 201 -11.46 19.10 -8.05
N LYS A 202 -10.66 19.99 -8.64
CA LYS A 202 -11.05 20.83 -9.79
C LYS A 202 -10.64 20.23 -11.14
N LYS A 203 -10.35 18.93 -11.20
CA LYS A 203 -9.84 18.22 -12.39
C LYS A 203 -8.49 18.74 -12.91
N GLU A 204 -7.77 19.53 -12.11
CA GLU A 204 -6.40 19.87 -12.42
C GLU A 204 -5.53 18.60 -12.39
N ARG A 205 -4.71 18.41 -13.41
CA ARG A 205 -3.74 17.31 -13.49
C ARG A 205 -2.43 17.76 -12.82
N TRP A 206 -1.98 16.98 -11.86
CA TRP A 206 -0.60 17.08 -11.36
C TRP A 206 0.33 16.49 -12.41
N ARG A 207 1.34 17.22 -12.78
CA ARG A 207 2.45 16.76 -13.63
C ARG A 207 3.76 16.95 -12.88
#